data_8e38623af80591b527ba032d40938f8d
#
_entry.id   8e38623af80591b527ba032d40938f8d
#
_cell.length_a   1.000
_cell.length_b   1.000
_cell.length_c   1.000
_cell.angle_alpha   90.00
_cell.angle_beta   90.00
_cell.angle_gamma   90.00
#
_symmetry.space_group_name_H-M   'P 1'
#
loop_
_entity.id
_entity.type
_entity.pdbx_description
1 polymer ?
#
loop_
_entity_poly.entity_id
_entity_poly.type
_entity_poly.pdbx_seq_one_letter_code
_entity_poly.pdbx_strand_id
1 'polypeptide(L)'
;AKQGQFEREIEEKIEKAENIKTPVSVIVHDIDFVNRRLSKAQYFFTDIKKEGILLYDSGKFQLKEARELSSVERKKLAEEDFNYYFEKSEKLKKLANFALSQKDYNEAAFLLHQTTERLYSAILLIFTRYKPN
;
A
#
# COMPACT_ATOMS: atom_id res chain seq x y z
N ALA A 1 14.50 11.10 6.59
CA ALA A 1 15.72 11.57 5.86
C ALA A 1 16.73 10.44 5.66
N LYS A 2 17.14 9.69 6.70
CA LYS A 2 18.16 8.62 6.59
C LYS A 2 17.69 7.40 5.75
N GLN A 3 16.44 7.00 5.87
CA GLN A 3 15.90 5.81 5.18
C GLN A 3 15.98 5.94 3.65
N GLY A 4 15.49 7.05 3.08
CA GLY A 4 15.55 7.29 1.64
C GLY A 4 16.98 7.48 1.09
N GLN A 5 17.94 7.83 1.93
CA GLN A 5 19.34 7.87 1.54
C GLN A 5 19.91 6.45 1.39
N PHE A 6 19.61 5.55 2.34
CA PHE A 6 20.01 4.14 2.24
C PHE A 6 19.39 3.43 1.05
N GLU A 7 18.11 3.69 0.75
CA GLU A 7 17.43 3.14 -0.42
C GLU A 7 18.19 3.49 -1.70
N ARG A 8 18.48 4.79 -1.91
CA ARG A 8 19.25 5.26 -3.08
C ARG A 8 20.65 4.67 -3.17
N GLU A 9 21.39 4.62 -2.06
CA GLU A 9 22.74 4.06 -2.04
C GLU A 9 22.75 2.57 -2.44
N ILE A 10 21.72 1.81 -2.07
CA ILE A 10 21.56 0.41 -2.45
C ILE A 10 21.16 0.30 -3.92
N GLU A 11 20.18 1.09 -4.37
CA GLU A 11 19.74 1.12 -5.77
C GLU A 11 20.90 1.47 -6.71
N GLU A 12 21.69 2.51 -6.40
CA GLU A 12 22.88 2.86 -7.19
C GLU A 12 23.92 1.74 -7.27
N LYS A 13 24.09 0.95 -6.20
CA LYS A 13 24.99 -0.21 -6.24
C LYS A 13 24.45 -1.35 -7.10
N ILE A 14 23.13 -1.55 -7.07
CA ILE A 14 22.46 -2.57 -7.90
C ILE A 14 22.53 -2.18 -9.38
N GLU A 15 22.27 -0.91 -9.71
CA GLU A 15 22.34 -0.39 -11.08
C GLU A 15 23.74 -0.51 -11.69
N LYS A 16 24.79 -0.35 -10.85
CA LYS A 16 26.19 -0.51 -11.28
C LYS A 16 26.62 -1.98 -11.41
N ALA A 17 25.81 -2.92 -10.97
CA ALA A 17 26.11 -4.35 -11.06
C ALA A 17 25.78 -4.84 -12.48
N GLU A 18 26.82 -5.16 -13.28
CA GLU A 18 26.69 -5.59 -14.68
C GLU A 18 25.81 -6.83 -14.91
N ASN A 19 25.57 -7.58 -13.83
CA ASN A 19 24.82 -8.86 -13.88
C ASN A 19 23.30 -8.67 -13.71
N ILE A 20 22.83 -7.48 -13.27
CA ILE A 20 21.42 -7.22 -13.00
C ILE A 20 20.87 -6.35 -14.11
N LYS A 21 20.10 -6.98 -15.02
CA LYS A 21 19.52 -6.29 -16.19
C LYS A 21 18.09 -5.78 -15.92
N THR A 22 17.45 -6.29 -14.89
CA THR A 22 16.06 -5.91 -14.53
C THR A 22 16.09 -4.75 -13.52
N PRO A 23 15.28 -3.71 -13.70
CA PRO A 23 15.14 -2.65 -12.71
C PRO A 23 14.72 -3.23 -11.35
N VAL A 24 15.38 -2.79 -10.29
CA VAL A 24 15.12 -3.22 -8.91
C VAL A 24 14.74 -2.02 -8.09
N SER A 25 13.59 -2.07 -7.43
CA SER A 25 13.18 -1.08 -6.45
C SER A 25 13.49 -1.59 -5.05
N VAL A 26 14.12 -0.75 -4.23
CA VAL A 26 14.53 -1.10 -2.87
C VAL A 26 13.59 -0.43 -1.87
N ILE A 27 13.10 -1.20 -0.90
CA ILE A 27 12.31 -0.69 0.22
C ILE A 27 13.04 -1.03 1.51
N VAL A 28 13.46 -0.01 2.27
CA VAL A 28 14.17 -0.17 3.54
C VAL A 28 13.22 0.10 4.70
N HIS A 29 13.14 -0.82 5.62
CA HIS A 29 12.36 -0.65 6.84
C HIS A 29 13.16 -1.11 8.07
N ASP A 30 12.91 -0.44 9.19
CA ASP A 30 13.37 -0.87 10.50
C ASP A 30 12.70 -2.20 10.89
N ILE A 31 13.47 -3.12 11.49
CA ILE A 31 12.98 -4.45 11.87
C ILE A 31 11.82 -4.40 12.85
N ASP A 32 11.84 -3.46 13.80
CA ASP A 32 10.76 -3.30 14.77
C ASP A 32 9.49 -2.78 14.09
N PHE A 33 9.64 -1.92 13.08
CA PHE A 33 8.53 -1.49 12.26
C PHE A 33 7.89 -2.68 11.53
N VAL A 34 8.69 -3.51 10.84
CA VAL A 34 8.22 -4.70 10.12
C VAL A 34 7.51 -5.66 11.08
N ASN A 35 8.12 -5.96 12.24
CA ASN A 35 7.55 -6.85 13.23
C ASN A 35 6.22 -6.34 13.81
N ARG A 36 6.06 -5.02 13.99
CA ARG A 36 4.77 -4.44 14.38
C ARG A 36 3.70 -4.60 13.28
N ARG A 37 4.09 -4.52 12.00
CA ARG A 37 3.18 -4.72 10.88
C ARG A 37 2.75 -6.17 10.71
N LEU A 38 3.67 -7.11 10.86
CA LEU A 38 3.38 -8.56 10.90
C LEU A 38 2.42 -8.91 12.05
N SER A 39 2.66 -8.37 13.25
CA SER A 39 1.78 -8.59 14.42
C SER A 39 0.36 -8.01 14.21
N LYS A 40 0.19 -7.03 13.33
CA LYS A 40 -1.11 -6.46 12.93
C LYS A 40 -1.69 -7.15 11.68
N ALA A 41 -1.08 -8.21 11.21
CA ALA A 41 -1.47 -8.93 9.99
C ALA A 41 -1.64 -8.01 8.77
N GLN A 42 -0.76 -6.99 8.64
CA GLN A 42 -0.82 -6.10 7.51
C GLN A 42 -0.41 -6.87 6.25
N TYR A 43 -1.29 -6.94 5.26
CA TYR A 43 -1.19 -7.84 4.10
C TYR A 43 0.17 -7.76 3.40
N PHE A 44 0.67 -6.56 3.07
CA PHE A 44 1.95 -6.36 2.39
C PHE A 44 3.11 -7.07 3.07
N PHE A 45 3.26 -6.89 4.39
CA PHE A 45 4.34 -7.55 5.16
C PHE A 45 4.08 -9.04 5.37
N THR A 46 2.80 -9.42 5.45
CA THR A 46 2.39 -10.82 5.56
C THR A 46 2.72 -11.58 4.28
N ASP A 47 2.45 -10.99 3.13
CA ASP A 47 2.72 -11.58 1.82
C ASP A 47 4.23 -11.68 1.57
N ILE A 48 5.01 -10.63 1.88
CA ILE A 48 6.47 -10.70 1.84
C ILE A 48 7.01 -11.83 2.73
N LYS A 49 6.48 -11.99 3.94
CA LYS A 49 6.92 -13.08 4.84
C LYS A 49 6.56 -14.46 4.31
N LYS A 50 5.40 -14.61 3.64
CA LYS A 50 4.92 -15.90 3.12
C LYS A 50 5.51 -16.28 1.76
N GLU A 51 5.65 -15.31 0.88
CA GLU A 51 5.96 -15.53 -0.54
C GLU A 51 7.36 -15.03 -0.93
N GLY A 52 7.93 -14.15 -0.11
CA GLY A 52 9.24 -13.56 -0.35
C GLY A 52 10.37 -14.57 -0.25
N ILE A 53 11.41 -14.35 -1.03
CA ILE A 53 12.65 -15.14 -0.97
C ILE A 53 13.63 -14.43 -0.06
N LEU A 54 14.06 -15.08 1.00
CA LEU A 54 15.10 -14.59 1.89
C LEU A 54 16.46 -14.70 1.19
N LEU A 55 17.01 -13.58 0.78
CA LEU A 55 18.32 -13.55 0.08
C LEU A 55 19.49 -13.52 1.05
N TYR A 56 19.32 -12.86 2.20
CA TYR A 56 20.37 -12.74 3.21
C TYR A 56 19.76 -12.56 4.61
N ASP A 57 20.29 -13.25 5.60
CA ASP A 57 19.99 -13.06 7.01
C ASP A 57 21.29 -12.96 7.81
N SER A 58 21.44 -11.90 8.57
CA SER A 58 22.59 -11.69 9.47
C SER A 58 22.52 -12.57 10.74
N GLY A 59 21.38 -13.19 11.02
CA GLY A 59 21.10 -13.92 12.25
C GLY A 59 20.98 -13.07 13.51
N LYS A 60 21.11 -11.73 13.40
CA LYS A 60 21.05 -10.81 14.56
C LYS A 60 19.63 -10.43 14.96
N PHE A 61 18.69 -10.53 14.05
CA PHE A 61 17.32 -10.09 14.24
C PHE A 61 16.35 -11.15 13.74
N GLN A 62 15.25 -11.32 14.44
CA GLN A 62 14.24 -12.28 14.07
C GLN A 62 12.97 -11.58 13.56
N LEU A 63 12.54 -11.96 12.36
CA LEU A 63 11.22 -11.58 11.85
C LEU A 63 10.15 -12.39 12.55
N LYS A 64 9.15 -11.70 13.11
CA LYS A 64 8.00 -12.35 13.72
C LYS A 64 7.18 -13.12 12.69
N GLU A 65 6.48 -14.15 13.13
CA GLU A 65 5.49 -14.80 12.30
C GLU A 65 4.31 -13.86 12.03
N ALA A 66 3.76 -13.96 10.81
CA ALA A 66 2.58 -13.20 10.44
C ALA A 66 1.38 -13.69 11.25
N ARG A 67 0.70 -12.75 11.91
CA ARG A 67 -0.53 -13.08 12.63
C ARG A 67 -1.63 -13.46 11.63
N GLU A 68 -2.28 -14.57 11.85
CA GLU A 68 -3.51 -14.91 11.15
C GLU A 68 -4.71 -14.18 11.76
N LEU A 69 -5.54 -13.59 10.90
CA LEU A 69 -6.78 -12.93 11.32
C LEU A 69 -7.94 -13.93 11.28
N SER A 70 -8.77 -13.90 12.30
CA SER A 70 -10.06 -14.60 12.28
C SER A 70 -10.97 -14.03 11.18
N SER A 71 -12.00 -14.77 10.78
CA SER A 71 -13.00 -14.29 9.81
C SER A 71 -13.69 -13.01 10.26
N VAL A 72 -13.96 -12.88 11.55
CA VAL A 72 -14.58 -11.69 12.15
C VAL A 72 -13.67 -10.47 12.05
N GLU A 73 -12.38 -10.62 12.38
CA GLU A 73 -11.41 -9.54 12.26
C GLU A 73 -11.20 -9.11 10.81
N ARG A 74 -11.14 -10.09 9.89
CA ARG A 74 -11.06 -9.80 8.43
C ARG A 74 -12.23 -8.97 7.95
N LYS A 75 -13.45 -9.37 8.34
CA LYS A 75 -14.67 -8.65 7.99
C LYS A 75 -14.64 -7.21 8.53
N LYS A 76 -14.31 -7.05 9.80
CA LYS A 76 -14.23 -5.74 10.44
C LYS A 76 -13.24 -4.80 9.72
N LEU A 77 -12.04 -5.29 9.40
CA LEU A 77 -11.04 -4.50 8.69
C LEU A 77 -11.50 -4.15 7.26
N ALA A 78 -12.16 -5.08 6.58
CA ALA A 78 -12.73 -4.81 5.25
C ALA A 78 -13.82 -3.73 5.32
N GLU A 79 -14.67 -3.75 6.33
CA GLU A 79 -15.69 -2.73 6.56
C GLU A 79 -15.07 -1.35 6.88
N GLU A 80 -14.02 -1.31 7.70
CA GLU A 80 -13.30 -0.07 8.03
C GLU A 80 -12.65 0.53 6.77
N ASP A 81 -11.96 -0.28 5.99
CA ASP A 81 -11.33 0.14 4.74
C ASP A 81 -12.37 0.63 3.71
N PHE A 82 -13.46 -0.14 3.53
CA PHE A 82 -14.55 0.26 2.65
C PHE A 82 -15.13 1.60 3.03
N ASN A 83 -15.52 1.77 4.29
CA ASN A 83 -16.14 3.01 4.77
C ASN A 83 -15.21 4.20 4.56
N TYR A 84 -13.91 4.05 4.84
CA TYR A 84 -12.93 5.10 4.65
C TYR A 84 -12.84 5.58 3.19
N TYR A 85 -12.74 4.65 2.23
CA TYR A 85 -12.63 5.02 0.82
C TYR A 85 -13.96 5.45 0.22
N PHE A 86 -15.05 4.83 0.63
CA PHE A 86 -16.40 5.18 0.20
C PHE A 86 -16.79 6.59 0.63
N GLU A 87 -16.59 6.94 1.90
CA GLU A 87 -16.84 8.30 2.38
C GLU A 87 -16.02 9.36 1.64
N LYS A 88 -14.75 9.04 1.32
CA LYS A 88 -13.91 9.94 0.51
C LYS A 88 -14.45 10.09 -0.91
N SER A 89 -14.92 9.02 -1.52
CA SER A 89 -15.52 9.06 -2.86
C SER A 89 -16.78 9.94 -2.88
N GLU A 90 -17.64 9.82 -1.88
CA GLU A 90 -18.85 10.64 -1.76
C GLU A 90 -18.54 12.13 -1.59
N LYS A 91 -17.48 12.48 -0.84
CA LYS A 91 -17.02 13.86 -0.72
C LYS A 91 -16.52 14.42 -2.05
N LEU A 92 -15.71 13.66 -2.78
CA LEU A 92 -15.19 14.05 -4.09
C LEU A 92 -16.31 14.21 -5.11
N LYS A 93 -17.29 13.30 -5.12
CA LYS A 93 -18.49 13.38 -5.97
C LYS A 93 -19.30 14.65 -5.72
N LYS A 94 -19.46 15.05 -4.45
CA LYS A 94 -20.12 16.32 -4.11
C LYS A 94 -19.37 17.52 -4.68
N LEU A 95 -18.04 17.52 -4.56
CA LEU A 95 -17.20 18.58 -5.15
C LEU A 95 -17.25 18.59 -6.68
N ALA A 96 -17.28 17.42 -7.32
CA ALA A 96 -17.45 17.32 -8.76
C ALA A 96 -18.79 17.92 -9.24
N ASN A 97 -19.87 17.60 -8.53
CA ASN A 97 -21.18 18.17 -8.85
C ASN A 97 -21.21 19.69 -8.66
N PHE A 98 -20.52 20.21 -7.65
CA PHE A 98 -20.38 21.65 -7.46
C PHE A 98 -19.61 22.28 -8.63
N ALA A 99 -18.44 21.72 -9.01
CA ALA A 99 -17.67 22.19 -10.17
C ALA A 99 -18.51 22.18 -11.46
N LEU A 100 -19.30 21.11 -11.69
CA LEU A 100 -20.24 21.06 -12.82
C LEU A 100 -21.25 22.22 -12.80
N SER A 101 -21.78 22.56 -11.62
CA SER A 101 -22.73 23.66 -11.48
C SER A 101 -22.11 25.02 -11.79
N GLN A 102 -20.80 25.17 -11.60
CA GLN A 102 -20.03 26.36 -11.95
C GLN A 102 -19.51 26.36 -13.40
N LYS A 103 -19.78 25.27 -14.15
CA LYS A 103 -19.26 25.03 -15.53
C LYS A 103 -17.75 24.82 -15.59
N ASP A 104 -17.12 24.45 -14.48
CA ASP A 104 -15.69 24.13 -14.36
C ASP A 104 -15.49 22.66 -14.75
N TYR A 105 -15.59 22.38 -16.04
CA TYR A 105 -15.67 21.02 -16.57
C TYR A 105 -14.38 20.22 -16.37
N ASN A 106 -13.22 20.85 -16.45
CA ASN A 106 -11.93 20.19 -16.28
C ASN A 106 -11.76 19.71 -14.82
N GLU A 107 -12.09 20.58 -13.86
CA GLU A 107 -12.06 20.28 -12.43
C GLU A 107 -13.08 19.20 -12.08
N ALA A 108 -14.27 19.28 -12.66
CA ALA A 108 -15.31 18.27 -12.48
C ALA A 108 -14.85 16.89 -13.01
N ALA A 109 -14.25 16.84 -14.19
CA ALA A 109 -13.71 15.61 -14.77
C ALA A 109 -12.60 15.00 -13.90
N PHE A 110 -11.67 15.81 -13.42
CA PHE A 110 -10.63 15.38 -12.51
C PHE A 110 -11.19 14.80 -11.19
N LEU A 111 -12.15 15.49 -10.58
CA LEU A 111 -12.78 15.05 -9.34
C LEU A 111 -13.59 13.76 -9.53
N LEU A 112 -14.26 13.59 -10.67
CA LEU A 112 -14.95 12.33 -11.01
C LEU A 112 -13.97 11.18 -11.21
N HIS A 113 -12.83 11.42 -11.86
CA HIS A 113 -11.76 10.44 -11.98
C HIS A 113 -11.26 9.99 -10.59
N GLN A 114 -10.95 10.95 -9.71
CA GLN A 114 -10.54 10.65 -8.34
C GLN A 114 -11.63 9.93 -7.54
N THR A 115 -12.90 10.25 -7.76
CA THR A 115 -14.04 9.53 -7.16
C THR A 115 -14.04 8.06 -7.57
N THR A 116 -13.86 7.79 -8.86
CA THR A 116 -13.81 6.44 -9.42
C THR A 116 -12.64 5.64 -8.87
N GLU A 117 -11.45 6.23 -8.78
CA GLU A 117 -10.27 5.59 -8.17
C GLU A 117 -10.53 5.18 -6.71
N ARG A 118 -11.20 6.05 -5.92
CA ARG A 118 -11.55 5.72 -4.53
C ARG A 118 -12.56 4.60 -4.43
N LEU A 119 -13.56 4.56 -5.32
CA LEU A 119 -14.53 3.47 -5.36
C LEU A 119 -13.87 2.13 -5.74
N TYR A 120 -12.99 2.12 -6.74
CA TYR A 120 -12.20 0.93 -7.07
C TYR A 120 -11.34 0.48 -5.91
N SER A 121 -10.67 1.40 -5.21
CA SER A 121 -9.88 1.08 -4.02
C SER A 121 -10.75 0.45 -2.93
N ALA A 122 -11.96 0.98 -2.69
CA ALA A 122 -12.89 0.42 -1.72
C ALA A 122 -13.27 -1.02 -2.07
N ILE A 123 -13.63 -1.29 -3.32
CA ILE A 123 -14.04 -2.62 -3.79
C ILE A 123 -12.86 -3.60 -3.70
N LEU A 124 -11.69 -3.22 -4.24
CA LEU A 124 -10.52 -4.10 -4.26
C LEU A 124 -10.08 -4.49 -2.85
N LEU A 125 -10.11 -3.55 -1.90
CA LEU A 125 -9.74 -3.84 -0.51
C LEU A 125 -10.66 -4.85 0.17
N ILE A 126 -11.96 -4.86 -0.14
CA ILE A 126 -12.88 -5.87 0.39
C ILE A 126 -12.49 -7.27 -0.08
N PHE A 127 -12.21 -7.43 -1.38
CA PHE A 127 -11.97 -8.75 -1.98
C PHE A 127 -10.54 -9.24 -1.82
N THR A 128 -9.57 -8.36 -2.02
CA THR A 128 -8.16 -8.74 -2.09
C THR A 128 -7.37 -8.31 -0.86
N ARG A 129 -7.89 -7.36 -0.08
CA ARG A 129 -7.17 -6.63 0.97
C ARG A 129 -5.90 -5.93 0.45
N TYR A 130 -5.79 -5.83 -0.85
CA TYR A 130 -4.68 -5.20 -1.54
C TYR A 130 -5.08 -3.79 -1.96
N LYS A 131 -4.30 -2.79 -1.52
CA LYS A 131 -4.48 -1.42 -2.00
C LYS A 131 -3.61 -1.26 -3.25
N PRO A 132 -4.21 -1.03 -4.42
CA PRO A 132 -3.42 -0.67 -5.61
C PRO A 132 -2.68 0.64 -5.35
N ASN A 133 -1.45 0.70 -5.80
CA ASN A 133 -0.61 1.90 -5.77
C ASN A 133 -1.15 2.96 -6.73
#